data_a48006f14cbd617b38f1b3b6204ca18f
#
_entry.id   a48006f14cbd617b38f1b3b6204ca18f
#
_cell.length_a   1.000
_cell.length_b   1.000
_cell.length_c   1.000
_cell.angle_alpha   90.00
_cell.angle_beta   90.00
_cell.angle_gamma   90.00
#
_symmetry.space_group_name_H-M   'P 1'
#
loop_
_entity.id
_entity.type
_entity.pdbx_description
1 polymer ?
#
loop_
_entity_poly.entity_id
_entity_poly.type
_entity_poly.pdbx_seq_one_letter_code
_entity_poly.pdbx_strand_id
1 'polypeptide(L)'
;MSSRSSKEIIILGAGLVGSLFSIYLARRGYSVHIFERRADMRKENIIAGRSINLALSDRGWRGLKGAGIEDEIRKVAIPMHGRVIHNLKGEITRQPYGEKGQSIYATSRGILNCVLMTEAEKNGVVIHFNERCTGIDRKSVV
;
A
#
# COMPACT_ATOMS: atom_id res chain seq x y z
N MET A 1 -31.62 -20.00 -6.02
CA MET A 1 -30.64 -19.03 -5.49
C MET A 1 -29.91 -18.42 -6.67
N SER A 2 -30.22 -17.18 -7.02
CA SER A 2 -29.61 -16.50 -8.17
C SER A 2 -28.15 -16.18 -7.84
N SER A 3 -27.23 -16.81 -8.54
CA SER A 3 -25.81 -16.45 -8.56
C SER A 3 -25.69 -15.01 -9.07
N ARG A 4 -25.56 -14.05 -8.15
CA ARG A 4 -25.13 -12.70 -8.55
C ARG A 4 -23.73 -12.86 -9.11
N SER A 5 -23.59 -12.78 -10.43
CA SER A 5 -22.29 -12.64 -11.08
C SER A 5 -21.58 -11.46 -10.40
N SER A 6 -20.52 -11.74 -9.66
CA SER A 6 -19.71 -10.67 -9.08
C SER A 6 -19.11 -9.87 -10.23
N LYS A 7 -19.33 -8.56 -10.23
CA LYS A 7 -18.73 -7.69 -11.25
C LYS A 7 -17.20 -7.82 -11.16
N GLU A 8 -16.59 -8.12 -12.28
CA GLU A 8 -15.12 -8.21 -12.38
C GLU A 8 -14.52 -6.83 -12.54
N ILE A 9 -13.42 -6.57 -11.81
CA ILE A 9 -12.67 -5.33 -11.87
C ILE A 9 -11.22 -5.64 -12.12
N ILE A 10 -10.66 -4.96 -13.13
CA ILE A 10 -9.24 -5.05 -13.48
C ILE A 10 -8.53 -3.80 -12.99
N ILE A 11 -7.40 -3.99 -12.28
CA ILE A 11 -6.53 -2.93 -11.80
C ILE A 11 -5.16 -3.08 -12.49
N LEU A 12 -4.63 -1.98 -12.99
CA LEU A 12 -3.30 -1.96 -13.58
C LEU A 12 -2.28 -1.42 -12.58
N GLY A 13 -1.39 -2.31 -12.12
CA GLY A 13 -0.31 -2.04 -11.19
C GLY A 13 -0.60 -2.46 -9.75
N ALA A 14 0.25 -3.33 -9.19
CA ALA A 14 0.26 -3.77 -7.79
C ALA A 14 1.11 -2.84 -6.90
N GLY A 15 1.04 -1.54 -7.12
CA GLY A 15 1.63 -0.54 -6.23
C GLY A 15 0.76 -0.27 -5.00
N LEU A 16 1.18 0.64 -4.12
CA LEU A 16 0.48 0.97 -2.87
C LEU A 16 -1.01 1.27 -3.08
N VAL A 17 -1.33 2.06 -4.11
CA VAL A 17 -2.70 2.47 -4.42
C VAL A 17 -3.51 1.30 -4.96
N GLY A 18 -2.98 0.59 -5.98
CA GLY A 18 -3.69 -0.54 -6.61
C GLY A 18 -3.97 -1.65 -5.61
N SER A 19 -2.97 -2.03 -4.81
CA SER A 19 -3.13 -3.06 -3.78
C SER A 19 -4.12 -2.66 -2.69
N LEU A 20 -4.04 -1.42 -2.16
CA LEU A 20 -4.99 -0.96 -1.15
C LEU A 20 -6.42 -0.87 -1.70
N PHE A 21 -6.57 -0.32 -2.91
CA PHE A 21 -7.89 -0.16 -3.54
C PHE A 21 -8.54 -1.51 -3.84
N SER A 22 -7.74 -2.50 -4.26
CA SER A 22 -8.24 -3.86 -4.53
C SER A 22 -8.85 -4.52 -3.28
N ILE A 23 -8.26 -4.28 -2.09
CA ILE A 23 -8.82 -4.77 -0.83
C ILE A 23 -10.21 -4.18 -0.57
N TYR A 24 -10.37 -2.87 -0.79
CA TYR A 24 -11.66 -2.20 -0.64
C TYR A 24 -12.73 -2.77 -1.58
N LEU A 25 -12.35 -3.09 -2.82
CA LEU A 25 -13.27 -3.66 -3.82
C LEU A 25 -13.62 -5.11 -3.49
N ALA A 26 -12.62 -5.94 -3.16
CA ALA A 26 -12.84 -7.33 -2.80
C ALA A 26 -13.78 -7.46 -1.59
N ARG A 27 -13.59 -6.62 -0.56
CA ARG A 27 -14.49 -6.57 0.61
C ARG A 27 -15.91 -6.12 0.29
N ARG A 28 -16.13 -5.49 -0.87
CA ARG A 28 -17.48 -5.16 -1.38
C ARG A 28 -18.05 -6.23 -2.29
N GLY A 29 -17.39 -7.36 -2.42
CA GLY A 29 -17.87 -8.51 -3.19
C GLY A 29 -17.57 -8.45 -4.69
N TYR A 30 -16.63 -7.59 -5.11
CA TYR A 30 -16.13 -7.60 -6.48
C TYR A 30 -15.08 -8.69 -6.68
N SER A 31 -15.06 -9.31 -7.85
CA SER A 31 -13.95 -10.12 -8.33
C SER A 31 -12.85 -9.18 -8.83
N VAL A 32 -11.67 -9.20 -8.22
CA VAL A 32 -10.62 -8.22 -8.52
C VAL A 32 -9.37 -8.91 -9.03
N HIS A 33 -8.89 -8.46 -10.20
CA HIS A 33 -7.64 -8.89 -10.81
C HIS A 33 -6.69 -7.69 -10.94
N ILE A 34 -5.44 -7.86 -10.50
CA ILE A 34 -4.38 -6.88 -10.66
C ILE A 34 -3.36 -7.41 -11.66
N PHE A 35 -3.01 -6.60 -12.66
CA PHE A 35 -1.93 -6.91 -13.60
C PHE A 35 -0.72 -6.04 -13.28
N GLU A 36 0.39 -6.67 -12.87
CA GLU A 36 1.63 -5.98 -12.51
C GLU A 36 2.74 -6.38 -13.48
N ARG A 37 3.38 -5.39 -14.08
CA ARG A 37 4.44 -5.61 -15.09
C ARG A 37 5.73 -6.21 -14.54
N ARG A 38 5.99 -6.05 -13.23
CA ARG A 38 7.19 -6.56 -12.57
C ARG A 38 6.93 -7.94 -11.99
N ALA A 39 8.01 -8.66 -11.72
CA ALA A 39 7.96 -9.86 -10.93
C ALA A 39 7.48 -9.58 -9.49
N ASP A 40 7.07 -10.63 -8.80
CA ASP A 40 6.65 -10.53 -7.41
C ASP A 40 7.84 -10.15 -6.52
N MET A 41 7.87 -8.90 -6.09
CA MET A 41 8.95 -8.36 -5.25
C MET A 41 9.09 -9.05 -3.89
N ARG A 42 8.12 -9.84 -3.46
CA ARG A 42 8.18 -10.62 -2.22
C ARG A 42 9.05 -11.88 -2.38
N LYS A 43 9.18 -12.39 -3.60
CA LYS A 43 9.94 -13.61 -3.96
C LYS A 43 11.38 -13.30 -4.35
N GLU A 44 11.60 -12.12 -4.89
CA GLU A 44 12.92 -11.66 -5.26
C GLU A 44 13.44 -10.75 -4.13
N ASN A 45 14.71 -10.91 -3.74
CA ASN A 45 15.36 -10.00 -2.78
C ASN A 45 15.55 -8.57 -3.35
N ILE A 46 14.55 -8.09 -4.09
CA ILE A 46 14.50 -6.74 -4.68
C ILE A 46 14.14 -5.69 -3.60
N ILE A 47 14.70 -5.82 -2.43
CA ILE A 47 14.80 -4.70 -1.48
C ILE A 47 15.87 -3.70 -1.97
N ALA A 48 16.55 -4.00 -3.05
CA ALA A 48 17.65 -3.23 -3.65
C ALA A 48 17.20 -2.17 -4.66
N GLY A 49 16.05 -1.56 -4.51
CA GLY A 49 15.73 -0.26 -5.12
C GLY A 49 15.87 0.82 -4.06
N ARG A 50 16.07 2.09 -4.45
CA ARG A 50 16.10 3.23 -3.51
C ARG A 50 14.97 3.10 -2.50
N SER A 51 15.30 2.61 -1.30
CA SER A 51 14.36 2.47 -0.20
C SER A 51 13.97 3.87 0.25
N ILE A 52 12.80 4.31 -0.19
CA ILE A 52 12.22 5.56 0.29
C ILE A 52 11.38 5.21 1.50
N ASN A 53 11.74 5.74 2.65
CA ASN A 53 10.89 5.68 3.82
C ASN A 53 9.72 6.65 3.63
N LEU A 54 8.54 6.16 3.89
CA LEU A 54 7.30 6.93 3.86
C LEU A 54 6.91 7.30 5.28
N ALA A 55 6.40 8.51 5.45
CA ALA A 55 5.72 8.92 6.67
C ALA A 55 4.22 8.66 6.51
N LEU A 56 3.68 7.79 7.33
CA LEU A 56 2.24 7.55 7.39
C LEU A 56 1.58 8.66 8.23
N SER A 57 0.74 9.45 7.57
CA SER A 57 -0.11 10.46 8.20
C SER A 57 -1.43 9.85 8.69
N ASP A 58 -2.21 10.63 9.43
CA ASP A 58 -3.57 10.23 9.87
C ASP A 58 -4.48 9.84 8.69
N ARG A 59 -4.31 10.47 7.53
CA ARG A 59 -5.04 10.10 6.31
C ARG A 59 -4.66 8.70 5.83
N GLY A 60 -3.37 8.38 5.87
CA GLY A 60 -2.88 7.04 5.55
C GLY A 60 -3.45 6.00 6.50
N TRP A 61 -3.39 6.26 7.80
CA TRP A 61 -3.97 5.37 8.82
C TRP A 61 -5.47 5.18 8.64
N ARG A 62 -6.23 6.24 8.35
CA ARG A 62 -7.67 6.11 8.06
C ARG A 62 -7.95 5.21 6.86
N GLY A 63 -7.14 5.33 5.80
CA GLY A 63 -7.24 4.43 4.64
C GLY A 63 -6.96 2.97 5.00
N LEU A 64 -5.91 2.71 5.76
CA LEU A 64 -5.54 1.35 6.21
C LEU A 64 -6.58 0.75 7.15
N LYS A 65 -7.10 1.55 8.10
CA LYS A 65 -8.16 1.17 9.02
C LYS A 65 -9.47 0.85 8.28
N GLY A 66 -9.85 1.69 7.31
CA GLY A 66 -11.03 1.45 6.47
C GLY A 66 -10.91 0.16 5.63
N ALA A 67 -9.70 -0.22 5.23
CA ALA A 67 -9.41 -1.51 4.61
C ALA A 67 -9.28 -2.66 5.64
N GLY A 68 -9.31 -2.37 6.95
CA GLY A 68 -9.21 -3.34 8.05
C GLY A 68 -7.86 -4.06 8.12
N ILE A 69 -6.78 -3.36 7.73
CA ILE A 69 -5.40 -3.88 7.72
C ILE A 69 -4.44 -3.04 8.57
N GLU A 70 -4.98 -2.18 9.41
CA GLU A 70 -4.20 -1.28 10.28
C GLU A 70 -3.19 -2.06 11.12
N ASP A 71 -3.62 -3.15 11.75
CA ASP A 71 -2.80 -3.94 12.66
C ASP A 71 -1.60 -4.59 11.95
N GLU A 72 -1.79 -5.03 10.71
CA GLU A 72 -0.69 -5.61 9.91
C GLU A 72 0.36 -4.54 9.57
N ILE A 73 -0.08 -3.32 9.29
CA ILE A 73 0.85 -2.22 8.99
C ILE A 73 1.54 -1.72 10.26
N ARG A 74 0.88 -1.75 11.41
CA ARG A 74 1.51 -1.38 12.69
C ARG A 74 2.69 -2.28 13.06
N LYS A 75 2.70 -3.54 12.64
CA LYS A 75 3.82 -4.47 12.86
C LYS A 75 5.11 -4.05 12.15
N VAL A 76 4.99 -3.29 11.05
CA VAL A 76 6.12 -2.88 10.21
C VAL A 76 6.38 -1.37 10.23
N ALA A 77 5.55 -0.60 10.90
CA ALA A 77 5.66 0.85 11.00
C ALA A 77 6.39 1.25 12.31
N ILE A 78 7.29 2.20 12.22
CA ILE A 78 8.11 2.69 13.34
C ILE A 78 7.57 4.05 13.76
N PRO A 79 7.13 4.22 15.04
CA PRO A 79 6.68 5.51 15.53
C PRO A 79 7.83 6.52 15.61
N MET A 80 7.60 7.72 15.10
CA MET A 80 8.51 8.86 15.19
C MET A 80 7.82 9.97 15.97
N HIS A 81 8.39 10.34 17.13
CA HIS A 81 7.80 11.34 18.02
C HIS A 81 8.24 12.77 17.69
N GLY A 82 9.30 12.94 16.91
CA GLY A 82 9.83 14.23 16.54
C GLY A 82 11.03 14.12 15.62
N ARG A 83 11.59 15.26 15.28
CA ARG A 83 12.83 15.40 14.52
C ARG A 83 13.89 16.13 15.30
N VAL A 84 15.12 15.83 14.99
CA VAL A 84 16.30 16.54 15.50
C VAL A 84 16.80 17.46 14.39
N ILE A 85 16.98 18.71 14.70
CA ILE A 85 17.49 19.73 13.79
C ILE A 85 18.89 20.14 14.27
N HIS A 86 19.87 20.06 13.39
CA HIS A 86 21.22 20.57 13.60
C HIS A 86 21.35 21.90 12.84
N ASN A 87 21.72 22.97 13.52
CA ASN A 87 22.04 24.23 12.85
C ASN A 87 23.51 24.25 12.38
N LEU A 88 23.90 25.30 11.65
CA LEU A 88 25.26 25.44 11.14
C LEU A 88 26.32 25.61 12.24
N LYS A 89 25.93 25.92 13.46
CA LYS A 89 26.81 26.03 14.65
C LYS A 89 26.92 24.72 15.42
N GLY A 90 26.25 23.64 14.97
CA GLY A 90 26.23 22.35 15.65
C GLY A 90 25.26 22.26 16.83
N GLU A 91 24.45 23.29 17.07
CA GLU A 91 23.41 23.24 18.12
C GLU A 91 22.27 22.31 17.71
N ILE A 92 21.77 21.56 18.67
CA ILE A 92 20.73 20.56 18.46
C ILE A 92 19.41 21.03 19.03
N THR A 93 18.38 21.09 18.19
CA THR A 93 17.00 21.37 18.63
C THR A 93 16.12 20.15 18.35
N ARG A 94 15.29 19.78 19.31
CA ARG A 94 14.27 18.71 19.13
C ARG A 94 12.92 19.35 18.87
N GLN A 95 12.29 18.96 17.77
CA GLN A 95 10.97 19.42 17.39
C GLN A 95 10.02 18.23 17.34
N PRO A 96 8.99 18.17 18.21
CA PRO A 96 7.99 17.13 18.19
C PRO A 96 7.11 17.22 16.92
N TYR A 97 6.57 16.11 16.47
CA TYR A 97 5.66 16.04 15.33
C TYR A 97 4.19 16.32 15.68
N GLY A 98 3.88 16.58 16.92
CA GLY A 98 2.54 16.90 17.38
C GLY A 98 2.52 17.17 18.87
N GLU A 99 1.34 17.15 19.46
CA GLU A 99 1.16 17.27 20.90
C GLU A 99 1.70 16.04 21.65
N LYS A 100 1.80 16.13 22.97
CA LYS A 100 2.32 15.05 23.82
C LYS A 100 1.54 13.75 23.57
N GLY A 101 2.24 12.71 23.14
CA GLY A 101 1.67 11.39 22.82
C GLY A 101 1.31 11.19 21.34
N GLN A 102 1.41 12.21 20.49
CA GLN A 102 1.25 12.07 19.05
C GLN A 102 2.56 11.65 18.38
N SER A 103 2.45 10.89 17.30
CA SER A 103 3.59 10.48 16.47
C SER A 103 3.16 10.30 15.01
N ILE A 104 4.08 10.51 14.09
CA ILE A 104 3.95 10.01 12.73
C ILE A 104 4.69 8.69 12.64
N TYR A 105 4.38 7.87 11.65
CA TYR A 105 4.99 6.55 11.53
C TYR A 105 5.81 6.45 10.24
N ALA A 106 7.05 5.99 10.37
CA ALA A 106 7.87 5.66 9.21
C ALA A 106 7.69 4.20 8.82
N THR A 107 7.64 3.93 7.53
CA THR A 107 7.73 2.58 6.98
C THR A 107 8.45 2.59 5.65
N SER A 108 9.13 1.49 5.34
CA SER A 108 9.68 1.31 3.99
C SER A 108 8.54 1.16 2.97
N ARG A 109 8.63 1.90 1.87
CA ARG A 109 7.67 1.78 0.77
C ARG A 109 7.57 0.36 0.23
N GLY A 110 8.70 -0.34 0.12
CA GLY A 110 8.75 -1.72 -0.34
C GLY A 110 8.04 -2.67 0.62
N ILE A 111 8.35 -2.57 1.91
CA ILE A 111 7.72 -3.40 2.96
C ILE A 111 6.20 -3.14 3.00
N LEU A 112 5.79 -1.87 3.00
CA LEU A 112 4.37 -1.51 2.96
C LEU A 112 3.67 -2.12 1.75
N ASN A 113 4.29 -2.06 0.56
CA ASN A 113 3.71 -2.64 -0.64
C ASN A 113 3.60 -4.17 -0.56
N CYS A 114 4.62 -4.84 -0.01
CA CYS A 114 4.58 -6.30 0.21
C CYS A 114 3.41 -6.70 1.12
N VAL A 115 3.22 -5.98 2.23
CA VAL A 115 2.09 -6.23 3.14
C VAL A 115 0.76 -6.01 2.43
N LEU A 116 0.61 -4.91 1.70
CA LEU A 116 -0.62 -4.61 0.96
C LEU A 116 -0.96 -5.65 -0.11
N MET A 117 0.02 -6.14 -0.87
CA MET A 117 -0.19 -7.22 -1.84
C MET A 117 -0.62 -8.52 -1.15
N THR A 118 0.03 -8.86 -0.04
CA THR A 118 -0.31 -10.06 0.74
C THR A 118 -1.73 -9.98 1.29
N GLU A 119 -2.11 -8.83 1.84
CA GLU A 119 -3.47 -8.61 2.35
C GLU A 119 -4.51 -8.58 1.21
N ALA A 120 -4.16 -8.08 0.03
CA ALA A 120 -5.03 -8.15 -1.14
C ALA A 120 -5.35 -9.61 -1.51
N GLU A 121 -4.34 -10.46 -1.62
CA GLU A 121 -4.52 -11.89 -1.91
C GLU A 121 -5.32 -12.62 -0.82
N LYS A 122 -5.10 -12.32 0.47
CA LYS A 122 -5.91 -12.85 1.56
C LYS A 122 -7.40 -12.46 1.47
N ASN A 123 -7.69 -11.33 0.84
CA ASN A 123 -9.06 -10.89 0.57
C ASN A 123 -9.61 -11.41 -0.78
N GLY A 124 -8.92 -12.35 -1.43
CA GLY A 124 -9.38 -12.99 -2.67
C GLY A 124 -9.04 -12.23 -3.95
N VAL A 125 -8.16 -11.23 -3.89
CA VAL A 125 -7.63 -10.55 -5.08
C VAL A 125 -6.62 -11.45 -5.79
N VAL A 126 -6.71 -11.56 -7.10
CA VAL A 126 -5.73 -12.29 -7.92
C VAL A 126 -4.72 -11.29 -8.50
N ILE A 127 -3.44 -11.51 -8.23
CA ILE A 127 -2.37 -10.67 -8.77
C ILE A 127 -1.60 -11.43 -9.84
N HIS A 128 -1.62 -10.92 -11.06
CA HIS A 128 -0.88 -11.45 -12.21
C HIS A 128 0.42 -10.65 -12.34
N PHE A 129 1.55 -11.31 -12.03
CA PHE A 129 2.87 -10.71 -12.14
C PHE A 129 3.49 -10.97 -13.52
N ASN A 130 4.46 -10.14 -13.91
CA ASN A 130 5.10 -10.14 -15.23
C ASN A 130 4.12 -9.86 -16.38
N GLU A 131 2.99 -9.25 -16.08
CA GLU A 131 1.93 -8.90 -17.02
C GLU A 131 1.90 -7.40 -17.27
N ARG A 132 2.40 -6.99 -18.43
CA ARG A 132 2.44 -5.59 -18.85
C ARG A 132 1.24 -5.25 -19.70
N CYS A 133 0.42 -4.31 -19.26
CA CYS A 133 -0.60 -3.73 -20.11
C CYS A 133 0.05 -2.91 -21.24
N THR A 134 -0.23 -3.27 -22.48
CA THR A 134 0.29 -2.60 -23.68
C THR A 134 -0.74 -1.72 -24.36
N GLY A 135 -2.01 -1.85 -24.02
CA GLY A 135 -3.07 -1.05 -24.59
C GLY A 135 -4.44 -1.39 -23.99
N ILE A 136 -5.39 -0.52 -24.22
CA ILE A 136 -6.81 -0.69 -23.83
C ILE A 136 -7.63 -0.42 -25.10
N ASP A 137 -8.37 -1.42 -25.54
CA ASP A 137 -9.34 -1.23 -26.61
C ASP A 137 -10.65 -0.63 -26.06
N ARG A 138 -10.93 0.60 -26.45
CA ARG A 138 -12.15 1.30 -26.04
C ARG A 138 -13.36 1.00 -26.94
N LYS A 139 -13.17 0.27 -28.05
CA LYS A 139 -14.24 -0.04 -28.99
C LYS A 139 -15.11 -1.22 -28.52
N SER A 140 -14.63 -2.01 -27.57
CA SER A 140 -15.32 -3.19 -27.04
C SER A 140 -16.20 -2.89 -25.82
N VAL A 141 -16.35 -1.61 -25.43
CA VAL A 141 -17.23 -1.22 -24.34
C VAL A 141 -18.60 -0.93 -24.95
N VAL A 142 -19.44 -1.95 -25.01
CA VAL A 142 -20.86 -1.87 -25.36
C VAL A 142 -21.69 -1.97 -24.08
#